data_cecf45681bfacb1ae43d90adac7cda8d
#
_entry.id   cecf45681bfacb1ae43d90adac7cda8d
#
_cell.length_a   1.000
_cell.length_b   1.000
_cell.length_c   1.000
_cell.angle_alpha   90.00
_cell.angle_beta   90.00
_cell.angle_gamma   90.00
#
_symmetry.space_group_name_H-M   'P 1'
#
loop_
_entity.id
_entity.type
_entity.pdbx_description
1 polymer ?
#
loop_
_entity_poly.entity_id
_entity_poly.type
_entity_poly.pdbx_seq_one_letter_code
_entity_poly.pdbx_strand_id
1 'polypeptide(L)'
;MMNRNRAIQGWIIVVVVLLSFGGTIAAVEKAVFNVASYNLRQFNDGDTKAGNGWSRRCPVLGELIRYHEFDIFGTQEGFKSQLEDLKGELPEYDYIGVGREDGKQEGEHSAIFYRKDMFTLLDHGDFWISETPDKPGLGWDAVCPRICSWGKFRHNESGREFVMFNLHMDHVGKKARVEGAKLVRRRIDNFGKDCPAFVTGDFNVDQTSPSYRTITAGGDLLDSYEVAQLRYALNGTFNNYETDNYTDSRIDHVFVSPDVKVLKYGVLTDTYRTPENSEHVDATDAPQEIEVSRYVARTPSDHFPVVVKVSLGD
;
A
#
# COMPACT_ATOMS: atom_id res chain seq x y z
N MET A 1 -35.75 -2.07 -97.83
CA MET A 1 -34.67 -2.90 -97.21
C MET A 1 -34.29 -2.27 -95.90
N MET A 2 -34.66 -2.90 -94.79
CA MET A 2 -34.55 -2.34 -93.42
C MET A 2 -33.21 -2.78 -92.85
N ASN A 3 -32.43 -1.81 -92.38
CA ASN A 3 -31.21 -2.04 -91.65
C ASN A 3 -31.49 -1.76 -90.16
N ARG A 4 -31.45 -2.76 -89.30
CA ARG A 4 -31.62 -2.68 -87.84
C ARG A 4 -30.27 -2.58 -87.16
N ASN A 5 -29.90 -1.40 -86.66
CA ASN A 5 -28.75 -1.26 -85.75
C ASN A 5 -29.22 -1.65 -84.34
N ARG A 6 -28.64 -2.66 -83.73
CA ARG A 6 -28.74 -2.98 -82.28
C ARG A 6 -27.61 -2.28 -81.56
N ALA A 7 -27.97 -1.36 -80.72
CA ALA A 7 -27.06 -0.78 -79.71
C ALA A 7 -26.91 -1.78 -78.55
N ILE A 8 -25.71 -2.16 -78.23
CA ILE A 8 -25.35 -2.97 -77.06
C ILE A 8 -25.08 -1.97 -75.93
N GLN A 9 -25.99 -1.90 -74.94
CA GLN A 9 -25.74 -1.20 -73.68
C GLN A 9 -24.88 -2.05 -72.78
N GLY A 10 -23.61 -1.66 -72.62
CA GLY A 10 -22.68 -2.27 -71.63
C GLY A 10 -22.98 -1.70 -70.24
N TRP A 11 -23.35 -2.56 -69.30
CA TRP A 11 -23.45 -2.20 -67.88
C TRP A 11 -22.05 -2.29 -67.25
N ILE A 12 -21.53 -1.16 -66.77
CA ILE A 12 -20.31 -1.12 -65.95
C ILE A 12 -20.74 -1.40 -64.51
N ILE A 13 -20.39 -2.56 -63.97
CA ILE A 13 -20.58 -2.88 -62.58
C ILE A 13 -19.37 -2.29 -61.83
N VAL A 14 -19.59 -1.22 -61.07
CA VAL A 14 -18.61 -0.67 -60.17
C VAL A 14 -18.71 -1.48 -58.86
N VAL A 15 -17.74 -2.36 -58.64
CA VAL A 15 -17.58 -3.07 -57.37
C VAL A 15 -16.91 -2.09 -56.36
N VAL A 16 -17.65 -1.52 -55.46
CA VAL A 16 -17.10 -0.76 -54.32
C VAL A 16 -16.67 -1.76 -53.25
N VAL A 17 -15.38 -2.02 -53.15
CA VAL A 17 -14.79 -2.79 -52.05
C VAL A 17 -14.73 -1.86 -50.82
N LEU A 18 -15.68 -1.98 -49.93
CA LEU A 18 -15.60 -1.39 -48.58
C LEU A 18 -14.58 -2.16 -47.75
N LEU A 19 -13.35 -1.68 -47.71
CA LEU A 19 -12.37 -2.11 -46.70
C LEU A 19 -12.82 -1.59 -45.35
N SER A 20 -13.53 -2.42 -44.58
CA SER A 20 -13.77 -2.18 -43.17
C SER A 20 -12.46 -2.36 -42.41
N PHE A 21 -11.79 -1.24 -42.06
CA PHE A 21 -10.77 -1.26 -41.01
C PHE A 21 -11.48 -1.56 -39.68
N GLY A 22 -11.64 -2.81 -39.37
CA GLY A 22 -12.00 -3.27 -38.05
C GLY A 22 -10.80 -3.06 -37.10
N GLY A 23 -10.61 -1.85 -36.63
CA GLY A 23 -9.76 -1.61 -35.48
C GLY A 23 -10.42 -2.32 -34.29
N THR A 24 -9.89 -3.46 -33.87
CA THR A 24 -10.18 -4.03 -32.56
C THR A 24 -9.74 -2.98 -31.54
N ILE A 25 -10.68 -2.24 -30.95
CA ILE A 25 -10.42 -1.52 -29.72
C ILE A 25 -10.08 -2.62 -28.70
N ALA A 26 -8.79 -2.84 -28.46
CA ALA A 26 -8.36 -3.70 -27.38
C ALA A 26 -9.03 -3.15 -26.11
N ALA A 27 -9.86 -3.95 -25.47
CA ALA A 27 -10.43 -3.60 -24.17
C ALA A 27 -9.23 -3.30 -23.26
N VAL A 28 -9.19 -2.09 -22.70
CA VAL A 28 -8.11 -1.72 -21.79
C VAL A 28 -8.23 -2.66 -20.58
N GLU A 29 -7.24 -3.52 -20.40
CA GLU A 29 -7.26 -4.52 -19.36
C GLU A 29 -7.29 -3.85 -17.98
N LYS A 30 -8.08 -4.43 -17.05
CA LYS A 30 -8.16 -3.94 -15.68
C LYS A 30 -6.90 -4.33 -14.94
N ALA A 31 -6.33 -3.41 -14.16
CA ALA A 31 -5.31 -3.76 -13.19
C ALA A 31 -5.99 -4.06 -11.85
N VAL A 32 -5.87 -5.28 -11.36
CA VAL A 32 -6.38 -5.69 -10.04
C VAL A 32 -5.22 -6.16 -9.20
N PHE A 33 -4.97 -5.50 -8.06
CA PHE A 33 -3.86 -5.81 -7.16
C PHE A 33 -4.16 -5.37 -5.72
N ASN A 34 -3.30 -5.80 -4.79
CA ASN A 34 -3.38 -5.45 -3.39
C ASN A 34 -2.37 -4.35 -3.06
N VAL A 35 -2.87 -3.28 -2.44
CA VAL A 35 -2.07 -2.19 -1.85
C VAL A 35 -2.12 -2.33 -0.33
N ALA A 36 -0.99 -2.19 0.36
CA ALA A 36 -0.98 -2.27 1.81
C ALA A 36 -0.15 -1.17 2.48
N SER A 37 -0.42 -0.95 3.78
CA SER A 37 0.39 -0.16 4.69
C SER A 37 0.76 -1.02 5.89
N TYR A 38 2.04 -1.06 6.24
CA TYR A 38 2.50 -1.87 7.37
C TYR A 38 3.66 -1.19 8.11
N ASN A 39 3.39 -0.63 9.28
CA ASN A 39 4.43 -0.20 10.20
C ASN A 39 5.16 -1.45 10.73
N LEU A 40 6.47 -1.56 10.44
CA LEU A 40 7.29 -2.73 10.76
C LEU A 40 7.78 -2.74 12.21
N ARG A 41 7.61 -1.63 12.93
CA ARG A 41 8.27 -1.34 14.19
C ARG A 41 9.78 -1.39 14.09
N GLN A 42 10.43 -0.30 14.43
CA GLN A 42 11.89 -0.19 14.44
C GLN A 42 12.54 -1.21 15.37
N PHE A 43 13.71 -1.67 15.02
CA PHE A 43 14.53 -2.48 15.90
C PHE A 43 14.93 -1.71 17.15
N ASN A 44 14.74 -2.31 18.33
CA ASN A 44 15.22 -1.78 19.60
C ASN A 44 15.43 -2.91 20.63
N ASP A 45 16.26 -2.61 21.63
CA ASP A 45 16.62 -3.57 22.67
C ASP A 45 15.46 -3.90 23.64
N GLY A 46 14.54 -2.96 23.83
CA GLY A 46 13.37 -3.15 24.70
C GLY A 46 12.46 -4.25 24.15
N ASP A 47 12.11 -4.15 22.89
CA ASP A 47 11.28 -5.14 22.20
C ASP A 47 12.01 -6.50 22.13
N THR A 48 13.32 -6.51 21.93
CA THR A 48 14.13 -7.75 21.92
C THR A 48 14.07 -8.45 23.28
N LYS A 49 14.23 -7.72 24.39
CA LYS A 49 14.10 -8.27 25.75
C LYS A 49 12.69 -8.77 26.07
N ALA A 50 11.67 -8.13 25.51
CA ALA A 50 10.28 -8.55 25.64
C ALA A 50 9.91 -9.75 24.74
N GLY A 51 10.85 -10.25 23.94
CA GLY A 51 10.64 -11.38 23.03
C GLY A 51 10.07 -11.00 21.66
N ASN A 52 9.96 -9.70 21.35
CA ASN A 52 9.48 -9.13 20.08
C ASN A 52 10.63 -8.62 19.19
N GLY A 53 11.84 -9.21 19.34
CA GLY A 53 13.02 -8.81 18.59
C GLY A 53 12.84 -8.99 17.08
N TRP A 54 13.50 -8.13 16.30
CA TRP A 54 13.40 -8.11 14.84
C TRP A 54 13.71 -9.44 14.18
N SER A 55 14.77 -10.13 14.59
CA SER A 55 15.17 -11.43 14.02
C SER A 55 14.11 -12.53 14.15
N ARG A 56 13.23 -12.43 15.16
CA ARG A 56 12.07 -13.32 15.32
C ARG A 56 10.90 -12.88 14.43
N ARG A 57 10.67 -11.58 14.31
CA ARG A 57 9.52 -11.03 13.61
C ARG A 57 9.68 -11.02 12.09
N CYS A 58 10.88 -10.76 11.59
CA CYS A 58 11.14 -10.60 10.16
C CYS A 58 10.67 -11.79 9.30
N PRO A 59 11.00 -13.05 9.61
CA PRO A 59 10.48 -14.20 8.85
C PRO A 59 8.95 -14.28 8.86
N VAL A 60 8.32 -13.99 10.01
CA VAL A 60 6.84 -14.01 10.13
C VAL A 60 6.21 -12.90 9.30
N LEU A 61 6.82 -11.70 9.28
CA LEU A 61 6.41 -10.59 8.42
C LEU A 61 6.50 -10.99 6.94
N GLY A 62 7.59 -11.62 6.52
CA GLY A 62 7.77 -12.10 5.15
C GLY A 62 6.71 -13.13 4.74
N GLU A 63 6.40 -14.09 5.61
CA GLU A 63 5.34 -15.08 5.37
C GLU A 63 3.95 -14.44 5.30
N LEU A 64 3.63 -13.52 6.20
CA LEU A 64 2.37 -12.78 6.21
C LEU A 64 2.17 -11.99 4.91
N ILE A 65 3.19 -11.24 4.49
CA ILE A 65 3.16 -10.43 3.27
C ILE A 65 2.91 -11.32 2.05
N ARG A 66 3.60 -12.46 1.94
CA ARG A 66 3.39 -13.42 0.84
C ARG A 66 2.03 -14.07 0.88
N TYR A 67 1.56 -14.51 2.06
CA TYR A 67 0.29 -15.21 2.21
C TYR A 67 -0.91 -14.32 1.87
N HIS A 68 -0.85 -13.05 2.30
CA HIS A 68 -1.89 -12.07 2.01
C HIS A 68 -1.68 -11.31 0.70
N GLU A 69 -0.69 -11.72 -0.11
CA GLU A 69 -0.45 -11.20 -1.46
C GLU A 69 -0.32 -9.66 -1.49
N PHE A 70 0.58 -9.08 -0.67
CA PHE A 70 0.85 -7.65 -0.75
C PHE A 70 1.60 -7.35 -2.05
N ASP A 71 0.92 -6.90 -3.10
CA ASP A 71 1.57 -6.68 -4.39
C ASP A 71 2.46 -5.42 -4.39
N ILE A 72 1.99 -4.36 -3.73
CA ILE A 72 2.74 -3.13 -3.47
C ILE A 72 2.35 -2.58 -2.10
N PHE A 73 3.33 -2.20 -1.28
CA PHE A 73 3.03 -1.74 0.09
C PHE A 73 4.04 -0.73 0.64
N GLY A 74 3.52 0.19 1.45
CA GLY A 74 4.32 1.13 2.23
C GLY A 74 4.72 0.53 3.58
N THR A 75 5.96 0.78 3.99
CA THR A 75 6.46 0.42 5.33
C THR A 75 6.86 1.67 6.11
N GLN A 76 6.74 1.62 7.42
CA GLN A 76 7.18 2.68 8.31
C GLN A 76 8.11 2.11 9.38
N GLU A 77 8.93 2.96 9.98
CA GLU A 77 9.92 2.68 11.03
C GLU A 77 11.10 1.78 10.65
N GLY A 78 11.11 1.17 9.48
CA GLY A 78 12.19 0.28 9.08
C GLY A 78 13.52 1.02 8.95
N PHE A 79 14.56 0.59 9.69
CA PHE A 79 15.94 0.97 9.38
C PHE A 79 16.44 0.24 8.12
N LYS A 80 17.48 0.78 7.48
CA LYS A 80 18.08 0.16 6.28
C LYS A 80 18.35 -1.33 6.44
N SER A 81 18.91 -1.77 7.58
CA SER A 81 19.18 -3.17 7.85
C SER A 81 17.90 -4.02 7.90
N GLN A 82 16.82 -3.51 8.52
CA GLN A 82 15.54 -4.20 8.56
C GLN A 82 14.91 -4.34 7.17
N LEU A 83 15.04 -3.31 6.33
CA LEU A 83 14.54 -3.38 4.95
C LEU A 83 15.32 -4.39 4.10
N GLU A 84 16.63 -4.49 4.28
CA GLU A 84 17.45 -5.51 3.59
C GLU A 84 17.13 -6.94 4.08
N ASP A 85 16.93 -7.12 5.39
CA ASP A 85 16.51 -8.40 5.94
C ASP A 85 15.13 -8.81 5.37
N LEU A 86 14.16 -7.88 5.38
CA LEU A 86 12.84 -8.14 4.81
C LEU A 86 12.90 -8.42 3.30
N LYS A 87 13.75 -7.70 2.55
CA LYS A 87 13.99 -7.98 1.13
C LYS A 87 14.60 -9.38 0.93
N GLY A 88 15.42 -9.85 1.86
CA GLY A 88 15.94 -11.22 1.87
C GLY A 88 14.83 -12.27 2.01
N GLU A 89 13.81 -12.00 2.82
CA GLU A 89 12.61 -12.85 2.95
C GLU A 89 11.70 -12.74 1.72
N LEU A 90 11.78 -11.64 0.94
CA LEU A 90 10.91 -11.30 -0.19
C LEU A 90 11.71 -11.11 -1.50
N PRO A 91 12.37 -12.16 -2.03
CA PRO A 91 13.26 -12.02 -3.18
C PRO A 91 12.56 -11.57 -4.48
N GLU A 92 11.25 -11.72 -4.59
CA GLU A 92 10.43 -11.26 -5.70
C GLU A 92 10.13 -9.75 -5.66
N TYR A 93 10.42 -9.07 -4.53
CA TYR A 93 10.21 -7.63 -4.38
C TYR A 93 11.48 -6.84 -4.60
N ASP A 94 11.30 -5.55 -4.87
CA ASP A 94 12.28 -4.49 -4.70
C ASP A 94 11.64 -3.35 -3.91
N TYR A 95 12.43 -2.36 -3.47
CA TYR A 95 11.89 -1.22 -2.76
C TYR A 95 12.61 0.08 -3.10
N ILE A 96 11.91 1.20 -2.83
CA ILE A 96 12.42 2.57 -2.92
C ILE A 96 12.22 3.27 -1.57
N GLY A 97 12.92 4.37 -1.37
CA GLY A 97 12.90 5.20 -0.17
C GLY A 97 14.27 5.34 0.46
N VAL A 98 14.49 6.44 1.16
CA VAL A 98 15.74 6.79 1.80
C VAL A 98 15.56 7.06 3.30
N GLY A 99 16.66 7.05 4.03
CA GLY A 99 16.66 7.35 5.46
C GLY A 99 16.33 8.81 5.74
N ARG A 100 15.45 9.04 6.70
CA ARG A 100 14.93 10.38 7.03
C ARG A 100 15.94 11.36 7.60
N GLU A 101 17.07 10.85 8.16
CA GLU A 101 18.06 11.69 8.82
C GLU A 101 19.06 12.32 7.83
N ASP A 102 19.45 11.59 6.77
CA ASP A 102 20.49 12.03 5.83
C ASP A 102 20.06 12.02 4.35
N GLY A 103 18.87 11.51 4.05
CA GLY A 103 18.42 11.30 2.68
C GLY A 103 19.16 10.19 1.95
N LYS A 104 19.75 9.26 2.69
CA LYS A 104 20.47 8.09 2.15
C LYS A 104 20.13 6.82 2.93
N GLN A 105 20.83 6.56 4.03
CA GLN A 105 20.69 5.31 4.79
C GLN A 105 20.39 5.50 6.28
N GLU A 106 20.59 6.71 6.82
CA GLU A 106 20.46 6.97 8.24
C GLU A 106 19.02 7.26 8.65
N GLY A 107 18.63 6.65 9.77
CA GLY A 107 17.31 6.79 10.37
C GLY A 107 16.28 5.85 9.77
N GLU A 108 15.05 6.05 10.18
CA GLU A 108 13.89 5.29 9.68
C GLU A 108 13.57 5.67 8.23
N HIS A 109 13.02 4.70 7.50
CA HIS A 109 12.54 4.87 6.13
C HIS A 109 11.02 4.79 6.09
N SER A 110 10.43 5.51 5.15
CA SER A 110 9.06 5.28 4.70
C SER A 110 9.11 4.59 3.33
N ALA A 111 9.59 3.33 3.31
CA ALA A 111 9.89 2.63 2.06
C ALA A 111 8.63 2.11 1.37
N ILE A 112 8.68 1.97 0.04
CA ILE A 112 7.64 1.34 -0.78
C ILE A 112 8.24 0.08 -1.39
N PHE A 113 7.73 -1.08 -0.99
CA PHE A 113 8.04 -2.38 -1.58
C PHE A 113 7.05 -2.69 -2.70
N TYR A 114 7.53 -3.31 -3.78
CA TYR A 114 6.70 -3.68 -4.92
C TYR A 114 7.19 -4.97 -5.59
N ARG A 115 6.27 -5.77 -6.10
CA ARG A 115 6.58 -6.98 -6.87
C ARG A 115 7.16 -6.61 -8.23
N LYS A 116 8.39 -7.07 -8.53
CA LYS A 116 9.11 -6.78 -9.77
C LYS A 116 8.46 -7.38 -11.03
N ASP A 117 7.74 -8.49 -10.86
CA ASP A 117 7.01 -9.14 -11.95
C ASP A 117 5.71 -8.41 -12.29
N MET A 118 5.08 -7.74 -11.33
CA MET A 118 3.82 -7.02 -11.52
C MET A 118 3.99 -5.55 -11.88
N PHE A 119 5.06 -4.90 -11.42
CA PHE A 119 5.22 -3.46 -11.55
C PHE A 119 6.58 -3.06 -12.11
N THR A 120 6.56 -2.07 -13.01
CA THR A 120 7.75 -1.35 -13.47
C THR A 120 7.77 0.02 -12.79
N LEU A 121 8.84 0.31 -12.04
CA LEU A 121 9.09 1.64 -11.49
C LEU A 121 9.51 2.59 -12.62
N LEU A 122 8.78 3.68 -12.82
CA LEU A 122 9.01 4.66 -13.89
C LEU A 122 9.77 5.88 -13.38
N ASP A 123 9.44 6.33 -12.16
CA ASP A 123 10.04 7.50 -11.51
C ASP A 123 9.84 7.38 -10.01
N HIS A 124 10.72 8.03 -9.21
CA HIS A 124 10.61 8.01 -7.76
C HIS A 124 11.31 9.20 -7.12
N GLY A 125 11.01 9.44 -5.86
CA GLY A 125 11.69 10.44 -5.07
C GLY A 125 11.23 10.46 -3.63
N ASP A 126 11.85 11.36 -2.88
CA ASP A 126 11.59 11.55 -1.47
C ASP A 126 11.47 13.03 -1.15
N PHE A 127 10.70 13.37 -0.13
CA PHE A 127 10.66 14.73 0.40
C PHE A 127 10.36 14.72 1.90
N TRP A 128 10.92 15.70 2.61
CA TRP A 128 10.67 15.85 4.05
C TRP A 128 9.34 16.55 4.30
N ILE A 129 8.63 16.06 5.30
CA ILE A 129 7.37 16.66 5.75
C ILE A 129 7.69 17.87 6.63
N SER A 130 8.13 18.94 5.97
CA SER A 130 8.60 20.16 6.60
C SER A 130 8.38 21.38 5.70
N GLU A 131 8.69 22.58 6.21
CA GLU A 131 8.73 23.84 5.45
C GLU A 131 9.83 23.85 4.38
N THR A 132 10.79 22.95 4.50
CA THR A 132 11.91 22.79 3.55
C THR A 132 11.97 21.35 3.03
N PRO A 133 11.03 20.95 2.17
CA PRO A 133 10.82 19.53 1.83
C PRO A 133 11.95 18.89 1.03
N ASP A 134 12.87 19.68 0.46
CA ASP A 134 13.93 19.17 -0.40
C ASP A 134 15.23 18.82 0.37
N LYS A 135 15.21 18.89 1.70
CA LYS A 135 16.36 18.56 2.57
C LYS A 135 15.92 18.01 3.92
N PRO A 136 16.76 17.17 4.57
CA PRO A 136 16.49 16.67 5.91
C PRO A 136 16.25 17.80 6.92
N GLY A 137 15.27 17.59 7.81
CA GLY A 137 14.97 18.56 8.86
C GLY A 137 13.62 18.33 9.53
N LEU A 138 13.46 19.00 10.66
CA LEU A 138 12.19 19.05 11.40
C LEU A 138 11.18 19.92 10.65
N GLY A 139 9.91 19.51 10.68
CA GLY A 139 8.80 20.30 10.16
C GLY A 139 7.93 20.86 11.27
N TRP A 140 7.67 22.19 11.27
CA TRP A 140 6.76 22.88 12.19
C TRP A 140 7.05 22.56 13.68
N ASP A 141 6.15 21.82 14.33
CA ASP A 141 6.25 21.39 15.73
C ASP A 141 6.59 19.89 15.87
N ALA A 142 7.13 19.27 14.82
CA ALA A 142 7.55 17.88 14.86
C ALA A 142 8.74 17.65 15.81
N VAL A 143 8.78 16.48 16.44
CA VAL A 143 9.87 16.11 17.37
C VAL A 143 10.98 15.30 16.70
N CYS A 144 10.75 14.82 15.48
CA CYS A 144 11.77 14.16 14.66
C CYS A 144 11.53 14.45 13.17
N PRO A 145 12.54 14.32 12.31
CA PRO A 145 12.35 14.43 10.87
C PRO A 145 11.35 13.40 10.37
N ARG A 146 10.47 13.80 9.47
CA ARG A 146 9.50 12.93 8.81
C ARG A 146 9.66 13.02 7.30
N ILE A 147 9.60 11.87 6.64
CA ILE A 147 9.83 11.75 5.21
C ILE A 147 8.62 11.09 4.54
N CYS A 148 8.38 11.46 3.31
CA CYS A 148 7.46 10.79 2.41
C CYS A 148 8.24 10.32 1.18
N SER A 149 8.23 9.01 0.93
CA SER A 149 8.73 8.44 -0.32
C SER A 149 7.59 8.29 -1.31
N TRP A 150 7.85 8.46 -2.60
CA TRP A 150 6.88 8.24 -3.65
C TRP A 150 7.49 7.51 -4.84
N GLY A 151 6.66 6.77 -5.55
CA GLY A 151 7.03 6.13 -6.81
C GLY A 151 5.89 6.21 -7.82
N LYS A 152 6.24 6.42 -9.09
CA LYS A 152 5.35 6.26 -10.23
C LYS A 152 5.57 4.87 -10.82
N PHE A 153 4.52 4.09 -10.89
CA PHE A 153 4.57 2.70 -11.32
C PHE A 153 3.68 2.46 -12.54
N ARG A 154 4.05 1.44 -13.30
CA ARG A 154 3.21 0.86 -14.35
C ARG A 154 2.91 -0.59 -13.99
N HIS A 155 1.64 -0.96 -13.98
CA HIS A 155 1.21 -2.35 -13.89
C HIS A 155 1.54 -3.06 -15.21
N ASN A 156 2.39 -4.08 -15.17
CA ASN A 156 3.01 -4.67 -16.37
C ASN A 156 2.01 -5.28 -17.35
N GLU A 157 1.00 -5.97 -16.84
CA GLU A 157 0.00 -6.65 -17.66
C GLU A 157 -0.95 -5.66 -18.35
N SER A 158 -1.53 -4.71 -17.61
CA SER A 158 -2.52 -3.78 -18.15
C SER A 158 -1.93 -2.50 -18.77
N GLY A 159 -0.65 -2.20 -18.48
CA GLY A 159 0.00 -0.95 -18.89
C GLY A 159 -0.48 0.31 -18.14
N ARG A 160 -1.38 0.16 -17.16
CA ARG A 160 -1.90 1.31 -16.38
C ARG A 160 -0.84 1.86 -15.46
N GLU A 161 -0.77 3.18 -15.40
CA GLU A 161 0.16 3.91 -14.54
C GLU A 161 -0.58 4.48 -13.34
N PHE A 162 0.13 4.58 -12.22
CA PHE A 162 -0.35 5.18 -10.97
C PHE A 162 0.85 5.72 -10.17
N VAL A 163 0.56 6.55 -9.18
CA VAL A 163 1.55 7.03 -8.23
C VAL A 163 1.20 6.55 -6.82
N MET A 164 2.22 6.15 -6.07
CA MET A 164 2.08 5.77 -4.67
C MET A 164 2.97 6.63 -3.80
N PHE A 165 2.41 7.15 -2.72
CA PHE A 165 3.10 7.87 -1.65
C PHE A 165 3.06 7.04 -0.38
N ASN A 166 4.16 7.00 0.36
CA ASN A 166 4.21 6.36 1.67
C ASN A 166 4.88 7.28 2.68
N LEU A 167 4.31 7.40 3.87
CA LEU A 167 4.76 8.34 4.87
C LEU A 167 4.60 7.79 6.30
N HIS A 168 5.28 8.46 7.24
CA HIS A 168 5.05 8.32 8.67
C HIS A 168 4.96 9.71 9.29
N MET A 169 3.76 10.11 9.74
CA MET A 169 3.51 11.42 10.34
C MET A 169 4.11 11.52 11.75
N ASP A 170 4.32 12.74 12.22
CA ASP A 170 4.87 12.96 13.56
C ASP A 170 3.86 12.57 14.66
N HIS A 171 4.33 11.86 15.68
CA HIS A 171 3.47 11.36 16.77
C HIS A 171 3.11 12.41 17.83
N VAL A 172 3.81 13.56 17.87
CA VAL A 172 3.57 14.64 18.81
C VAL A 172 3.03 15.89 18.13
N GLY A 173 3.68 16.36 17.07
CA GLY A 173 3.43 17.62 16.41
C GLY A 173 2.08 17.69 15.71
N LYS A 174 1.09 18.34 16.32
CA LYS A 174 -0.25 18.49 15.74
C LYS A 174 -0.27 19.36 14.49
N LYS A 175 0.51 20.46 14.51
CA LYS A 175 0.65 21.34 13.34
C LYS A 175 1.42 20.62 12.23
N ALA A 176 2.48 19.90 12.55
CA ALA A 176 3.26 19.12 11.59
C ALA A 176 2.37 18.10 10.84
N ARG A 177 1.46 17.40 11.52
CA ARG A 177 0.52 16.48 10.87
C ARG A 177 -0.46 17.18 9.92
N VAL A 178 -1.04 18.31 10.32
CA VAL A 178 -1.99 19.06 9.47
C VAL A 178 -1.30 19.67 8.27
N GLU A 179 -0.17 20.36 8.48
CA GLU A 179 0.57 21.00 7.40
C GLU A 179 1.24 19.96 6.48
N GLY A 180 1.70 18.85 7.07
CA GLY A 180 2.20 17.69 6.33
C GLY A 180 1.13 17.09 5.39
N ALA A 181 -0.10 16.92 5.88
CA ALA A 181 -1.21 16.46 5.04
C ALA A 181 -1.48 17.41 3.84
N LYS A 182 -1.41 18.73 4.08
CA LYS A 182 -1.51 19.73 2.99
C LYS A 182 -0.34 19.65 2.01
N LEU A 183 0.89 19.41 2.49
CA LEU A 183 2.08 19.27 1.66
C LEU A 183 1.95 18.03 0.75
N VAL A 184 1.59 16.88 1.31
CA VAL A 184 1.39 15.63 0.56
C VAL A 184 0.35 15.82 -0.54
N ARG A 185 -0.80 16.41 -0.25
CA ARG A 185 -1.82 16.73 -1.27
C ARG A 185 -1.26 17.57 -2.41
N ARG A 186 -0.54 18.67 -2.09
CA ARG A 186 0.10 19.51 -3.14
C ARG A 186 1.09 18.73 -3.99
N ARG A 187 1.83 17.77 -3.42
CA ARG A 187 2.77 16.93 -4.18
C ARG A 187 2.04 15.96 -5.10
N ILE A 188 0.90 15.41 -4.68
CA ILE A 188 0.05 14.57 -5.53
C ILE A 188 -0.52 15.36 -6.71
N ASP A 189 -0.97 16.59 -6.51
CA ASP A 189 -1.51 17.46 -7.56
C ASP A 189 -0.52 17.68 -8.73
N ASN A 190 0.80 17.55 -8.49
CA ASN A 190 1.83 17.67 -9.53
C ASN A 190 1.78 16.53 -10.56
N PHE A 191 1.20 15.38 -10.23
CA PHE A 191 1.02 14.25 -11.16
C PHE A 191 -0.22 14.37 -12.04
N GLY A 192 -1.07 15.34 -11.77
CA GLY A 192 -2.31 15.55 -12.50
C GLY A 192 -3.45 14.61 -12.05
N LYS A 193 -4.68 15.03 -12.33
CA LYS A 193 -5.91 14.32 -11.90
C LYS A 193 -6.14 12.99 -12.64
N ASP A 194 -5.51 12.81 -13.80
CA ASP A 194 -5.65 11.60 -14.62
C ASP A 194 -4.70 10.47 -14.21
N CYS A 195 -3.84 10.71 -13.20
CA CYS A 195 -2.94 9.71 -12.64
C CYS A 195 -3.52 9.17 -11.32
N PRO A 196 -4.01 7.93 -11.27
CA PRO A 196 -4.47 7.33 -10.03
C PRO A 196 -3.42 7.42 -8.94
N ALA A 197 -3.84 7.79 -7.74
CA ALA A 197 -2.94 8.01 -6.62
C ALA A 197 -3.32 7.15 -5.41
N PHE A 198 -2.30 6.62 -4.75
CA PHE A 198 -2.38 5.94 -3.47
C PHE A 198 -1.55 6.68 -2.43
N VAL A 199 -2.05 6.81 -1.21
CA VAL A 199 -1.29 7.30 -0.07
C VAL A 199 -1.40 6.30 1.06
N THR A 200 -0.29 5.71 1.44
CA THR A 200 -0.19 4.77 2.56
C THR A 200 0.62 5.40 3.69
N GLY A 201 0.41 4.95 4.90
CA GLY A 201 1.25 5.38 6.00
C GLY A 201 0.64 5.19 7.37
N ASP A 202 1.52 5.37 8.37
CA ASP A 202 1.15 5.63 9.74
C ASP A 202 0.99 7.14 9.93
N PHE A 203 -0.25 7.57 10.13
CA PHE A 203 -0.60 8.97 10.30
C PHE A 203 -0.51 9.44 11.75
N ASN A 204 -0.24 8.51 12.68
CA ASN A 204 -0.22 8.76 14.14
C ASN A 204 -1.47 9.48 14.67
N VAL A 205 -2.55 9.36 13.96
CA VAL A 205 -3.88 9.88 14.33
C VAL A 205 -4.96 9.06 13.66
N ASP A 206 -6.10 8.98 14.33
CA ASP A 206 -7.25 8.27 13.83
C ASP A 206 -8.12 9.09 12.85
N GLN A 207 -9.16 8.44 12.38
CA GLN A 207 -10.16 8.95 11.42
C GLN A 207 -10.95 10.19 11.92
N THR A 208 -10.81 10.60 13.18
CA THR A 208 -11.52 11.76 13.74
C THR A 208 -10.66 13.04 13.75
N SER A 209 -9.38 12.92 13.45
CA SER A 209 -8.39 13.98 13.62
C SER A 209 -8.49 15.11 12.58
N PRO A 210 -7.96 16.32 12.89
CA PRO A 210 -7.85 17.40 11.91
C PRO A 210 -6.98 17.06 10.68
N SER A 211 -5.89 16.30 10.85
CA SER A 211 -5.02 15.91 9.74
C SER A 211 -5.70 14.90 8.82
N TYR A 212 -6.46 13.95 9.36
CA TYR A 212 -7.29 13.05 8.56
C TYR A 212 -8.31 13.85 7.72
N ARG A 213 -9.02 14.79 8.34
CA ARG A 213 -9.95 15.68 7.60
C ARG A 213 -9.23 16.52 6.56
N THR A 214 -7.97 16.89 6.78
CA THR A 214 -7.16 17.64 5.81
C THR A 214 -6.79 16.78 4.61
N ILE A 215 -6.36 15.54 4.82
CA ILE A 215 -5.96 14.65 3.71
C ILE A 215 -7.16 14.28 2.83
N THR A 216 -8.35 14.10 3.42
CA THR A 216 -9.59 13.75 2.70
C THR A 216 -10.40 14.95 2.21
N ALA A 217 -9.98 16.18 2.53
CA ALA A 217 -10.71 17.40 2.13
C ALA A 217 -10.81 17.51 0.60
N GLY A 218 -11.99 17.94 0.10
CA GLY A 218 -12.22 18.15 -1.33
C GLY A 218 -12.52 16.88 -2.12
N GLY A 219 -12.39 15.69 -1.53
CA GLY A 219 -12.73 14.43 -2.18
C GLY A 219 -11.73 13.95 -3.23
N ASP A 220 -10.55 14.55 -3.32
CA ASP A 220 -9.48 14.13 -4.25
C ASP A 220 -8.74 12.87 -3.75
N LEU A 221 -8.82 12.61 -2.43
CA LEU A 221 -8.37 11.39 -1.78
C LEU A 221 -9.49 10.87 -0.87
N LEU A 222 -9.83 9.61 -1.03
CA LEU A 222 -10.86 8.90 -0.28
C LEU A 222 -10.21 7.89 0.66
N ASP A 223 -10.71 7.76 1.88
CA ASP A 223 -10.31 6.65 2.76
C ASP A 223 -10.81 5.33 2.16
N SER A 224 -9.93 4.42 1.86
CA SER A 224 -10.27 3.12 1.30
C SER A 224 -11.22 2.31 2.21
N TYR A 225 -11.17 2.54 3.52
CA TYR A 225 -12.13 1.96 4.46
C TYR A 225 -13.56 2.41 4.14
N GLU A 226 -13.77 3.71 3.87
CA GLU A 226 -15.11 4.26 3.66
C GLU A 226 -15.72 3.85 2.32
N VAL A 227 -14.88 3.68 1.28
CA VAL A 227 -15.35 3.39 -0.09
C VAL A 227 -15.25 1.91 -0.47
N ALA A 228 -14.75 1.04 0.40
CA ALA A 228 -14.64 -0.38 0.13
C ALA A 228 -15.99 -1.08 -0.02
N GLN A 229 -16.09 -1.95 -1.04
CA GLN A 229 -17.28 -2.78 -1.27
C GLN A 229 -17.44 -3.87 -0.18
N LEU A 230 -16.33 -4.39 0.32
CA LEU A 230 -16.29 -5.38 1.41
C LEU A 230 -15.22 -4.97 2.43
N ARG A 231 -15.58 -4.98 3.71
CA ARG A 231 -14.67 -4.67 4.82
C ARG A 231 -14.55 -5.84 5.79
N TYR A 232 -13.32 -6.13 6.21
CA TYR A 232 -13.00 -6.99 7.33
C TYR A 232 -11.99 -6.28 8.22
N ALA A 233 -12.47 -5.52 9.19
CA ALA A 233 -11.68 -4.68 10.08
C ALA A 233 -12.33 -4.67 11.46
N LEU A 234 -12.08 -5.74 12.22
CA LEU A 234 -12.69 -5.97 13.53
C LEU A 234 -11.92 -5.28 14.65
N ASN A 235 -10.76 -4.69 14.33
CA ASN A 235 -9.92 -3.93 15.24
C ASN A 235 -9.36 -2.71 14.48
N GLY A 236 -8.92 -1.69 15.21
CA GLY A 236 -8.05 -0.65 14.67
C GLY A 236 -6.67 -1.17 14.37
N THR A 237 -5.72 -0.29 14.07
CA THR A 237 -4.44 -0.71 13.48
C THR A 237 -3.28 -0.79 14.46
N PHE A 238 -3.40 -0.24 15.68
CA PHE A 238 -2.36 -0.29 16.71
C PHE A 238 -2.70 -1.32 17.80
N ASN A 239 -1.77 -2.24 18.11
CA ASN A 239 -1.95 -3.31 19.09
C ASN A 239 -0.96 -3.25 20.26
N ASN A 240 0.15 -2.51 20.14
CA ASN A 240 1.19 -2.39 21.18
C ASN A 240 1.80 -3.75 21.59
N TYR A 241 1.89 -4.72 20.68
CA TYR A 241 2.29 -6.12 20.93
C TYR A 241 1.37 -6.91 21.88
N GLU A 242 0.20 -6.38 22.24
CA GLU A 242 -0.78 -7.08 23.07
C GLU A 242 -1.85 -7.72 22.18
N THR A 243 -2.01 -9.03 22.28
CA THR A 243 -2.88 -9.81 21.39
C THR A 243 -4.36 -9.72 21.72
N ASP A 244 -4.71 -9.20 22.89
CA ASP A 244 -6.05 -9.02 23.42
C ASP A 244 -6.50 -7.54 23.48
N ASN A 245 -5.64 -6.59 23.08
CA ASN A 245 -6.01 -5.19 22.98
C ASN A 245 -7.01 -4.96 21.85
N TYR A 246 -7.99 -4.10 22.13
CA TYR A 246 -8.95 -3.60 21.17
C TYR A 246 -8.91 -2.08 21.06
N THR A 247 -9.00 -1.56 19.87
CA THR A 247 -9.27 -0.15 19.58
C THR A 247 -10.10 -0.04 18.29
N ASP A 248 -10.89 1.01 18.14
CA ASP A 248 -11.54 1.39 16.88
C ASP A 248 -10.75 2.44 16.11
N SER A 249 -9.62 2.91 16.68
CA SER A 249 -8.75 3.89 16.06
C SER A 249 -7.90 3.24 14.95
N ARG A 250 -8.06 3.72 13.72
CA ARG A 250 -7.19 3.39 12.60
C ARG A 250 -6.18 4.53 12.45
N ILE A 251 -4.92 4.27 12.78
CA ILE A 251 -3.83 5.25 12.61
C ILE A 251 -3.00 4.97 11.36
N ASP A 252 -3.09 3.77 10.83
CA ASP A 252 -2.54 3.37 9.54
C ASP A 252 -3.64 3.43 8.49
N HIS A 253 -3.36 4.13 7.40
CA HIS A 253 -4.36 4.39 6.37
C HIS A 253 -3.85 4.05 4.97
N VAL A 254 -4.78 3.69 4.10
CA VAL A 254 -4.61 3.67 2.65
C VAL A 254 -5.67 4.59 2.06
N PHE A 255 -5.24 5.73 1.52
CA PHE A 255 -6.10 6.64 0.77
C PHE A 255 -5.94 6.40 -0.72
N VAL A 256 -7.01 6.60 -1.47
CA VAL A 256 -7.06 6.37 -2.92
C VAL A 256 -7.70 7.55 -3.63
N SER A 257 -7.28 7.83 -4.86
CA SER A 257 -8.00 8.78 -5.72
C SER A 257 -9.37 8.23 -6.14
N PRO A 258 -10.35 9.11 -6.50
CA PRO A 258 -11.74 8.71 -6.75
C PRO A 258 -11.95 7.72 -7.90
N ASP A 259 -11.02 7.65 -8.84
CA ASP A 259 -11.02 6.73 -9.98
C ASP A 259 -10.54 5.31 -9.63
N VAL A 260 -10.05 5.10 -8.43
CA VAL A 260 -9.66 3.78 -7.90
C VAL A 260 -10.87 3.09 -7.30
N LYS A 261 -11.23 1.92 -7.82
CA LYS A 261 -12.28 1.09 -7.24
C LYS A 261 -11.72 0.22 -6.13
N VAL A 262 -12.22 0.40 -4.91
CA VAL A 262 -11.83 -0.41 -3.74
C VAL A 262 -12.76 -1.60 -3.62
N LEU A 263 -12.24 -2.80 -3.88
CA LEU A 263 -13.00 -4.05 -3.83
C LEU A 263 -13.08 -4.62 -2.42
N LYS A 264 -11.96 -4.59 -1.68
CA LYS A 264 -11.88 -5.11 -0.31
C LYS A 264 -10.97 -4.22 0.53
N TYR A 265 -11.28 -4.12 1.80
CA TYR A 265 -10.44 -3.51 2.84
C TYR A 265 -10.33 -4.48 4.02
N GLY A 266 -9.12 -4.67 4.54
CA GLY A 266 -8.87 -5.51 5.71
C GLY A 266 -7.85 -4.88 6.65
N VAL A 267 -8.08 -5.08 7.96
CA VAL A 267 -7.05 -4.96 9.00
C VAL A 267 -6.71 -6.39 9.40
N LEU A 268 -5.46 -6.81 9.18
CA LEU A 268 -5.04 -8.19 9.42
C LEU A 268 -4.54 -8.33 10.84
N THR A 269 -5.24 -9.13 11.64
CA THR A 269 -4.93 -9.35 13.06
C THR A 269 -4.21 -10.69 13.29
N ASP A 270 -3.38 -11.09 12.34
CA ASP A 270 -2.63 -12.35 12.39
C ASP A 270 -1.70 -12.38 13.60
N THR A 271 -1.66 -13.54 14.24
CA THR A 271 -0.81 -13.82 15.38
C THR A 271 -0.04 -15.10 15.15
N TYR A 272 1.13 -15.18 15.75
CA TYR A 272 1.93 -16.42 15.76
C TYR A 272 2.17 -16.90 17.19
N ARG A 273 2.68 -18.10 17.34
CA ARG A 273 2.89 -18.75 18.64
C ARG A 273 4.37 -19.02 18.86
N THR A 274 4.83 -18.70 20.09
CA THR A 274 6.20 -18.99 20.52
C THR A 274 6.18 -19.92 21.73
N PRO A 275 7.14 -20.86 21.83
CA PRO A 275 7.10 -21.91 22.83
C PRO A 275 7.59 -21.49 24.22
N GLU A 276 7.95 -20.21 24.41
CA GLU A 276 8.37 -19.73 25.74
C GLU A 276 7.23 -19.94 26.75
N ASN A 277 7.58 -20.61 27.88
CA ASN A 277 6.62 -20.93 28.93
C ASN A 277 5.44 -21.79 28.44
N SER A 278 5.70 -22.71 27.49
CA SER A 278 4.66 -23.62 27.03
C SER A 278 4.23 -24.55 28.19
N GLU A 279 2.91 -24.69 28.33
CA GLU A 279 2.28 -25.59 29.28
C GLU A 279 1.43 -26.58 28.53
N HIS A 280 1.49 -27.86 28.94
CA HIS A 280 0.53 -28.86 28.46
C HIS A 280 -0.86 -28.48 28.93
N VAL A 281 -1.84 -28.53 28.03
CA VAL A 281 -3.24 -28.25 28.32
C VAL A 281 -4.01 -29.56 28.23
N ASP A 282 -4.62 -29.95 29.35
CA ASP A 282 -5.58 -31.07 29.35
C ASP A 282 -6.88 -30.60 28.65
N ALA A 283 -7.03 -31.01 27.39
CA ALA A 283 -8.18 -30.68 26.58
C ALA A 283 -9.17 -31.85 26.61
N THR A 284 -10.01 -31.91 27.64
CA THR A 284 -10.93 -33.01 27.92
C THR A 284 -11.91 -33.35 26.78
N ASP A 285 -12.18 -32.37 25.91
CA ASP A 285 -13.09 -32.53 24.75
C ASP A 285 -12.31 -32.70 23.41
N ALA A 286 -10.98 -32.76 23.44
CA ALA A 286 -10.18 -32.98 22.24
C ALA A 286 -10.13 -34.48 21.87
N PRO A 287 -9.98 -34.83 20.58
CA PRO A 287 -9.63 -36.18 20.18
C PRO A 287 -8.37 -36.69 20.90
N GLN A 288 -8.34 -37.97 21.27
CA GLN A 288 -7.27 -38.58 22.08
C GLN A 288 -5.87 -38.51 21.41
N GLU A 289 -5.83 -38.36 20.10
CA GLU A 289 -4.61 -38.27 19.29
C GLU A 289 -4.02 -36.85 19.23
N ILE A 290 -4.67 -35.84 19.86
CA ILE A 290 -4.26 -34.45 19.82
C ILE A 290 -3.63 -34.02 21.15
N GLU A 291 -2.38 -33.59 21.09
CA GLU A 291 -1.73 -32.88 22.19
C GLU A 291 -1.92 -31.38 22.04
N VAL A 292 -2.41 -30.71 23.06
CA VAL A 292 -2.60 -29.25 23.08
C VAL A 292 -1.65 -28.64 24.09
N SER A 293 -0.89 -27.63 23.64
CA SER A 293 -0.01 -26.85 24.51
C SER A 293 -0.35 -25.37 24.40
N ARG A 294 -0.29 -24.69 25.53
CA ARG A 294 -0.40 -23.22 25.57
C ARG A 294 0.95 -22.58 25.24
N TYR A 295 0.99 -21.80 24.20
CA TYR A 295 2.14 -21.02 23.77
C TYR A 295 1.86 -19.52 23.95
N VAL A 296 2.91 -18.71 23.99
CA VAL A 296 2.75 -17.25 24.00
C VAL A 296 2.29 -16.79 22.62
N ALA A 297 1.14 -16.10 22.60
CA ALA A 297 0.64 -15.45 21.39
C ALA A 297 1.38 -14.12 21.16
N ARG A 298 1.80 -13.87 19.94
CA ARG A 298 2.52 -12.65 19.54
C ARG A 298 1.98 -12.09 18.25
N THR A 299 2.12 -10.78 18.07
CA THR A 299 1.88 -10.09 16.80
C THR A 299 3.21 -9.82 16.07
N PRO A 300 3.25 -9.87 14.73
CA PRO A 300 4.49 -9.63 13.98
C PRO A 300 5.02 -8.20 14.09
N SER A 301 4.15 -7.23 14.38
CA SER A 301 4.45 -5.82 14.68
C SER A 301 3.50 -5.32 15.78
N ASP A 302 3.82 -4.19 16.41
CA ASP A 302 2.90 -3.47 17.30
C ASP A 302 1.78 -2.74 16.54
N HIS A 303 1.82 -2.81 15.20
CA HIS A 303 0.73 -2.41 14.30
C HIS A 303 0.18 -3.63 13.55
N PHE A 304 -1.11 -3.59 13.24
CA PHE A 304 -1.74 -4.49 12.27
C PHE A 304 -1.69 -3.88 10.87
N PRO A 305 -1.29 -4.63 9.84
CA PRO A 305 -1.29 -4.10 8.48
C PRO A 305 -2.70 -3.85 7.97
N VAL A 306 -2.83 -2.78 7.18
CA VAL A 306 -3.99 -2.52 6.34
C VAL A 306 -3.73 -3.07 4.96
N VAL A 307 -4.63 -3.89 4.42
CA VAL A 307 -4.57 -4.39 3.04
C VAL A 307 -5.84 -4.01 2.28
N VAL A 308 -5.67 -3.57 1.05
CA VAL A 308 -6.75 -3.05 0.20
C VAL A 308 -6.64 -3.67 -1.18
N LYS A 309 -7.66 -4.42 -1.60
CA LYS A 309 -7.75 -4.90 -2.98
C LYS A 309 -8.40 -3.85 -3.86
N VAL A 310 -7.71 -3.45 -4.90
CA VAL A 310 -8.14 -2.36 -5.79
C VAL A 310 -8.28 -2.82 -7.23
N SER A 311 -9.02 -2.03 -8.03
CA SER A 311 -9.07 -2.16 -9.48
C SER A 311 -8.88 -0.78 -10.11
N LEU A 312 -7.97 -0.67 -11.07
CA LEU A 312 -7.80 0.48 -11.95
C LEU A 312 -8.42 0.19 -13.30
N GLY A 313 -9.26 1.11 -13.74
CA GLY A 313 -10.03 1.00 -14.98
C GLY A 313 -11.34 0.25 -14.78
N ASP A 314 -12.37 0.69 -15.52
CA ASP A 314 -13.73 0.12 -15.51
C ASP A 314 -13.84 -1.23 -16.23
#